data_891672bf1ab51ead848b00d0926e6d55
#
_entry.id   891672bf1ab51ead848b00d0926e6d55
#
_cell.length_a   1.000
_cell.length_b   1.000
_cell.length_c   1.000
_cell.angle_alpha   90.00
_cell.angle_beta   90.00
_cell.angle_gamma   90.00
#
_symmetry.space_group_name_H-M   'P 1'
#
loop_
_entity.id
_entity.type
_entity.pdbx_description
1 polymer ?
#
loop_
_entity_poly.entity_id
_entity_poly.type
_entity_poly.pdbx_seq_one_letter_code
_entity_poly.pdbx_strand_id
1 'polypeptide(L)'
;MFKKIVWLGFSTKGKKAKDLEKYIKSLVEGWANEFFTGYNPSYWSSKFGFEVSPNGRFAEHEQITDFETLKLIVEEVHKYNLEVFINLNAWYYTDQTFLLIKQMIEEFEEIWVDGIICWNISILEYLKEKNYKWKVNISTIMAVYNSEAIKFLLENYNVNKVILSREITLKEIEKLVRDFSDTQFEVFWEWDFCRYNNWLCFAEHKYWAKDICTIVVNDLIIKKKFKPNFKEFILNNNLSNEDKVEKMNDEYFTLFDEISNILDEI
;
A
#
# COMPACT_ATOMS: atom_id res chain seq x y z
N MET A 1 -15.64 -7.11 -12.79
CA MET A 1 -16.13 -7.22 -11.41
C MET A 1 -15.12 -6.49 -10.52
N PHE A 2 -15.55 -5.51 -9.75
CA PHE A 2 -14.65 -4.78 -8.85
C PHE A 2 -14.30 -5.62 -7.64
N LYS A 3 -13.02 -5.62 -7.25
CA LYS A 3 -12.53 -6.26 -6.03
C LYS A 3 -12.19 -5.19 -5.00
N LYS A 4 -12.56 -5.40 -3.75
CA LYS A 4 -12.14 -4.59 -2.61
C LYS A 4 -10.89 -5.22 -1.98
N ILE A 5 -9.78 -4.50 -2.06
CA ILE A 5 -8.47 -4.95 -1.57
C ILE A 5 -8.21 -4.31 -0.22
N VAL A 6 -7.80 -5.11 0.76
CA VAL A 6 -7.66 -4.68 2.14
C VAL A 6 -6.26 -4.97 2.67
N TRP A 7 -5.67 -3.97 3.30
CA TRP A 7 -4.44 -4.11 4.06
C TRP A 7 -4.67 -4.86 5.38
N LEU A 8 -3.88 -5.92 5.59
CA LEU A 8 -3.78 -6.61 6.86
C LEU A 8 -2.53 -6.12 7.61
N GLY A 9 -2.67 -4.99 8.29
CA GLY A 9 -1.62 -4.46 9.15
C GLY A 9 -1.82 -4.95 10.59
N PHE A 10 -0.92 -5.82 11.07
CA PHE A 10 -0.95 -6.26 12.44
C PHE A 10 0.41 -6.11 13.10
N SER A 11 0.42 -5.61 14.34
CA SER A 11 1.43 -6.04 15.27
C SER A 11 1.05 -7.43 15.76
N THR A 12 1.92 -8.39 15.58
CA THR A 12 1.73 -9.76 16.10
C THR A 12 1.96 -9.84 17.59
N LYS A 13 2.59 -8.83 18.15
CA LYS A 13 2.97 -8.77 19.56
C LYS A 13 1.73 -8.81 20.47
N GLY A 14 1.52 -9.96 21.11
CA GLY A 14 0.45 -10.16 22.08
C GLY A 14 -0.93 -10.53 21.49
N LYS A 15 -1.07 -10.68 20.18
CA LYS A 15 -2.32 -11.17 19.56
C LYS A 15 -2.36 -12.69 19.53
N LYS A 16 -3.53 -13.25 19.86
CA LYS A 16 -3.78 -14.69 19.77
C LYS A 16 -4.30 -15.05 18.39
N ALA A 17 -4.05 -16.26 17.92
CA ALA A 17 -4.58 -16.79 16.66
C ALA A 17 -6.09 -16.54 16.49
N LYS A 18 -6.87 -16.78 17.55
CA LYS A 18 -8.32 -16.56 17.58
C LYS A 18 -8.75 -15.10 17.32
N ASP A 19 -7.91 -14.14 17.64
CA ASP A 19 -8.19 -12.71 17.37
C ASP A 19 -7.93 -12.37 15.92
N LEU A 20 -6.96 -13.02 15.28
CA LEU A 20 -6.69 -12.91 13.84
C LEU A 20 -7.83 -13.50 13.01
N GLU A 21 -8.28 -14.72 13.37
CA GLU A 21 -9.44 -15.37 12.73
C GLU A 21 -10.67 -14.46 12.73
N LYS A 22 -11.01 -13.89 13.90
CA LYS A 22 -12.15 -12.98 14.03
C LYS A 22 -11.99 -11.71 13.19
N TYR A 23 -10.79 -11.18 13.15
CA TYR A 23 -10.51 -9.97 12.39
C TYR A 23 -10.62 -10.21 10.89
N ILE A 24 -9.99 -11.27 10.37
CA ILE A 24 -10.10 -11.64 8.95
C ILE A 24 -11.55 -11.88 8.59
N LYS A 25 -12.27 -12.65 9.42
CA LYS A 25 -13.71 -12.88 9.23
C LYS A 25 -14.50 -11.57 9.14
N SER A 26 -14.26 -10.62 10.03
CA SER A 26 -14.96 -9.33 10.01
C SER A 26 -14.68 -8.52 8.74
N LEU A 27 -13.46 -8.60 8.20
CA LEU A 27 -13.11 -7.95 6.93
C LEU A 27 -13.80 -8.62 5.73
N VAL A 28 -13.86 -9.94 5.73
CA VAL A 28 -14.59 -10.72 4.69
C VAL A 28 -16.08 -10.39 4.73
N GLU A 29 -16.69 -10.36 5.91
CA GLU A 29 -18.06 -9.92 6.10
C GLU A 29 -18.27 -8.45 5.66
N GLY A 30 -17.22 -7.61 5.76
CA GLY A 30 -17.14 -6.25 5.24
C GLY A 30 -16.80 -6.17 3.74
N TRP A 31 -16.91 -7.29 3.00
CA TRP A 31 -16.75 -7.37 1.54
C TRP A 31 -15.30 -7.24 1.06
N ALA A 32 -14.32 -7.58 1.86
CA ALA A 32 -12.95 -7.74 1.39
C ALA A 32 -12.87 -8.92 0.39
N ASN A 33 -12.18 -8.74 -0.73
CA ASN A 33 -12.06 -9.73 -1.80
C ASN A 33 -10.61 -10.17 -2.03
N GLU A 34 -9.65 -9.42 -1.53
CA GLU A 34 -8.23 -9.69 -1.65
C GLU A 34 -7.51 -9.02 -0.49
N PHE A 35 -6.44 -9.63 -0.02
CA PHE A 35 -5.66 -9.11 1.09
C PHE A 35 -4.20 -8.92 0.71
N PHE A 36 -3.54 -7.98 1.36
CA PHE A 36 -2.11 -7.84 1.30
C PHE A 36 -1.52 -7.44 2.65
N THR A 37 -0.27 -7.84 2.90
CA THR A 37 0.39 -7.55 4.17
C THR A 37 1.89 -7.37 4.01
N GLY A 38 2.54 -6.90 5.09
CA GLY A 38 3.99 -6.79 5.20
C GLY A 38 4.54 -7.86 6.13
N TYR A 39 5.64 -8.47 5.72
CA TYR A 39 6.39 -9.42 6.54
C TYR A 39 7.80 -8.87 6.78
N ASN A 40 8.21 -8.85 8.03
CA ASN A 40 9.55 -8.45 8.47
C ASN A 40 10.04 -9.46 9.50
N PRO A 41 10.59 -10.60 9.06
CA PRO A 41 10.94 -11.70 9.94
C PRO A 41 11.99 -11.31 10.97
N SER A 42 12.03 -12.07 12.07
CA SER A 42 12.95 -11.79 13.18
C SER A 42 14.43 -11.83 12.77
N TYR A 43 14.79 -12.69 11.82
CA TYR A 43 16.16 -12.75 11.28
C TYR A 43 16.52 -11.51 10.44
N TRP A 44 15.54 -10.81 9.88
CA TRP A 44 15.74 -9.53 9.22
C TRP A 44 15.77 -8.39 10.24
N SER A 45 14.74 -8.27 11.07
CA SER A 45 14.62 -7.17 12.02
C SER A 45 15.71 -7.15 13.09
N SER A 46 16.23 -8.32 13.51
CA SER A 46 17.38 -8.40 14.42
C SER A 46 18.67 -7.88 13.81
N LYS A 47 18.81 -7.92 12.48
CA LYS A 47 20.02 -7.50 11.76
C LYS A 47 19.94 -6.05 11.28
N PHE A 48 18.76 -5.60 10.84
CA PHE A 48 18.57 -4.31 10.18
C PHE A 48 17.56 -3.39 10.89
N GLY A 49 16.92 -3.87 11.97
CA GLY A 49 15.83 -3.15 12.62
C GLY A 49 14.56 -3.10 11.76
N PHE A 50 13.59 -2.31 12.21
CA PHE A 50 12.38 -2.02 11.43
C PHE A 50 12.59 -0.85 10.46
N GLU A 51 13.62 -0.07 10.64
CA GLU A 51 13.95 1.11 9.83
C GLU A 51 14.40 0.76 8.41
N VAL A 52 14.89 -0.48 8.22
CA VAL A 52 15.23 -1.05 6.92
C VAL A 52 14.33 -2.25 6.69
N SER A 53 13.05 -1.99 6.50
CA SER A 53 12.07 -3.05 6.31
C SER A 53 12.08 -3.59 4.88
N PRO A 54 11.91 -4.92 4.66
CA PRO A 54 11.85 -5.50 3.32
C PRO A 54 10.61 -5.08 2.52
N ASN A 55 9.59 -4.56 3.19
CA ASN A 55 8.31 -4.20 2.57
C ASN A 55 8.05 -2.68 2.49
N GLY A 56 9.02 -1.85 2.91
CA GLY A 56 8.92 -0.40 2.88
C GLY A 56 8.04 0.22 3.97
N ARG A 57 7.63 -0.55 4.97
CA ARG A 57 6.91 -0.06 6.16
C ARG A 57 7.85 -0.13 7.37
N PHE A 58 7.76 0.85 8.26
CA PHE A 58 8.79 1.07 9.28
C PHE A 58 8.27 0.91 10.72
N ALA A 59 6.96 0.85 10.92
CA ALA A 59 6.40 0.67 12.24
C ALA A 59 6.22 -0.83 12.56
N GLU A 60 6.70 -1.27 13.74
CA GLU A 60 6.58 -2.67 14.18
C GLU A 60 5.12 -3.16 14.16
N HIS A 61 4.18 -2.30 14.53
CA HIS A 61 2.76 -2.66 14.55
C HIS A 61 2.12 -2.83 13.17
N GLU A 62 2.80 -2.45 12.10
CA GLU A 62 2.39 -2.65 10.71
C GLU A 62 2.97 -3.92 10.10
N GLN A 63 3.74 -4.68 10.86
CA GLN A 63 4.50 -5.82 10.38
C GLN A 63 4.02 -7.13 10.98
N ILE A 64 4.06 -8.17 10.19
CA ILE A 64 4.08 -9.54 10.69
C ILE A 64 5.54 -9.91 10.87
N THR A 65 5.90 -10.37 12.07
CA THR A 65 7.30 -10.60 12.45
C THR A 65 7.67 -12.06 12.63
N ASP A 66 6.68 -12.94 12.70
CA ASP A 66 6.90 -14.37 12.85
C ASP A 66 6.22 -15.17 11.74
N PHE A 67 6.86 -16.26 11.34
CA PHE A 67 6.45 -17.09 10.23
C PHE A 67 5.13 -17.84 10.52
N GLU A 68 4.92 -18.31 11.74
CA GLU A 68 3.70 -19.03 12.11
C GLU A 68 2.47 -18.15 12.03
N THR A 69 2.60 -16.88 12.42
CA THR A 69 1.52 -15.90 12.26
C THR A 69 1.23 -15.60 10.80
N LEU A 70 2.26 -15.46 9.96
CA LEU A 70 2.08 -15.29 8.52
C LEU A 70 1.34 -16.49 7.90
N LYS A 71 1.78 -17.70 8.24
CA LYS A 71 1.16 -18.97 7.83
C LYS A 71 -0.31 -19.02 8.23
N LEU A 72 -0.62 -18.73 9.49
CA LEU A 72 -1.99 -18.70 9.99
C LEU A 72 -2.86 -17.70 9.21
N ILE A 73 -2.34 -16.53 8.86
CA ILE A 73 -3.08 -15.54 8.06
C ILE A 73 -3.39 -16.09 6.68
N VAL A 74 -2.40 -16.68 6.00
CA VAL A 74 -2.58 -17.28 4.68
C VAL A 74 -3.64 -18.38 4.73
N GLU A 75 -3.51 -19.31 5.68
CA GLU A 75 -4.47 -20.40 5.88
C GLU A 75 -5.88 -19.87 6.16
N GLU A 76 -6.00 -18.83 7.00
CA GLU A 76 -7.31 -18.27 7.36
C GLU A 76 -7.97 -17.56 6.17
N VAL A 77 -7.21 -16.78 5.39
CA VAL A 77 -7.72 -16.13 4.17
C VAL A 77 -8.17 -17.17 3.14
N HIS A 78 -7.40 -18.25 2.97
CA HIS A 78 -7.72 -19.31 2.03
C HIS A 78 -9.00 -20.09 2.37
N LYS A 79 -9.43 -20.14 3.66
CA LYS A 79 -10.74 -20.73 4.04
C LYS A 79 -11.92 -20.02 3.35
N TYR A 80 -11.76 -18.77 2.96
CA TYR A 80 -12.77 -17.99 2.26
C TYR A 80 -12.59 -17.98 0.74
N ASN A 81 -11.66 -18.77 0.19
CA ASN A 81 -11.25 -18.77 -1.22
C ASN A 81 -10.81 -17.37 -1.71
N LEU A 82 -10.12 -16.64 -0.84
CA LEU A 82 -9.56 -15.31 -1.14
C LEU A 82 -8.04 -15.38 -1.20
N GLU A 83 -7.45 -14.36 -1.84
CA GLU A 83 -6.01 -14.28 -2.10
C GLU A 83 -5.32 -13.35 -1.11
N VAL A 84 -4.05 -13.68 -0.79
CA VAL A 84 -3.19 -12.84 0.04
C VAL A 84 -1.83 -12.63 -0.64
N PHE A 85 -1.42 -11.37 -0.73
CA PHE A 85 -0.17 -10.92 -1.33
C PHE A 85 0.77 -10.35 -0.27
N ILE A 86 2.08 -10.56 -0.46
CA ILE A 86 3.09 -10.01 0.44
C ILE A 86 3.82 -8.85 -0.25
N ASN A 87 3.94 -7.74 0.44
CA ASN A 87 4.68 -6.59 -0.06
C ASN A 87 6.19 -6.79 0.05
N LEU A 88 6.91 -6.58 -1.06
CA LEU A 88 8.35 -6.45 -1.14
C LEU A 88 8.70 -5.08 -1.76
N ASN A 89 8.45 -4.03 -1.00
CA ASN A 89 8.43 -2.64 -1.47
C ASN A 89 9.51 -1.75 -0.83
N ALA A 90 10.61 -2.34 -0.31
CA ALA A 90 11.72 -1.51 0.16
C ALA A 90 12.29 -0.65 -0.98
N TRP A 91 12.81 0.52 -0.65
CA TRP A 91 13.37 1.48 -1.61
C TRP A 91 14.61 0.92 -2.33
N TYR A 92 15.33 0.03 -1.70
CA TYR A 92 16.52 -0.63 -2.25
C TYR A 92 16.75 -1.98 -1.60
N TYR A 93 17.40 -2.86 -2.34
CA TYR A 93 17.95 -4.11 -1.83
C TYR A 93 19.41 -4.16 -2.25
N THR A 94 20.31 -4.29 -1.26
CA THR A 94 21.74 -4.57 -1.51
C THR A 94 21.92 -6.05 -1.76
N ASP A 95 23.06 -6.48 -2.28
CA ASP A 95 23.35 -7.91 -2.47
C ASP A 95 23.17 -8.71 -1.17
N GLN A 96 23.53 -8.12 -0.05
CA GLN A 96 23.37 -8.75 1.26
C GLN A 96 21.91 -8.92 1.67
N THR A 97 21.08 -7.89 1.50
CA THR A 97 19.66 -7.96 1.83
C THR A 97 18.89 -8.80 0.83
N PHE A 98 19.34 -8.84 -0.43
CA PHE A 98 18.72 -9.65 -1.46
C PHE A 98 18.83 -11.16 -1.19
N LEU A 99 19.90 -11.62 -0.51
CA LEU A 99 19.98 -13.01 -0.05
C LEU A 99 18.85 -13.36 0.91
N LEU A 100 18.48 -12.45 1.81
CA LEU A 100 17.36 -12.66 2.72
C LEU A 100 16.00 -12.56 2.01
N ILE A 101 15.89 -11.74 0.96
CA ILE A 101 14.68 -11.72 0.11
C ILE A 101 14.46 -13.08 -0.55
N LYS A 102 15.52 -13.73 -1.02
CA LYS A 102 15.44 -15.09 -1.59
C LYS A 102 14.93 -16.09 -0.55
N GLN A 103 15.46 -16.04 0.66
CA GLN A 103 14.97 -16.87 1.78
C GLN A 103 13.48 -16.58 2.08
N MET A 104 13.07 -15.31 2.13
CA MET A 104 11.66 -14.98 2.33
C MET A 104 10.75 -15.52 1.22
N ILE A 105 11.23 -15.48 -0.03
CA ILE A 105 10.48 -16.03 -1.17
C ILE A 105 10.29 -17.54 -1.02
N GLU A 106 11.31 -18.27 -0.54
CA GLU A 106 11.19 -19.70 -0.22
C GLU A 106 10.18 -19.97 0.91
N GLU A 107 10.19 -19.14 1.96
CA GLU A 107 9.18 -19.20 3.04
C GLU A 107 7.75 -18.95 2.52
N PHE A 108 7.57 -18.00 1.59
CA PHE A 108 6.26 -17.73 0.98
C PHE A 108 5.76 -18.88 0.14
N GLU A 109 6.64 -19.58 -0.56
CA GLU A 109 6.30 -20.78 -1.33
C GLU A 109 5.86 -21.93 -0.43
N GLU A 110 6.52 -22.12 0.72
CA GLU A 110 6.16 -23.15 1.69
C GLU A 110 4.73 -23.03 2.22
N ILE A 111 4.25 -21.81 2.42
CA ILE A 111 2.91 -21.53 2.96
C ILE A 111 1.87 -21.17 1.90
N TRP A 112 2.22 -21.31 0.62
CA TRP A 112 1.30 -21.11 -0.50
C TRP A 112 0.74 -19.67 -0.59
N VAL A 113 1.57 -18.66 -0.38
CA VAL A 113 1.22 -17.27 -0.66
C VAL A 113 0.83 -17.14 -2.14
N ASP A 114 -0.26 -16.44 -2.44
CA ASP A 114 -0.76 -16.30 -3.82
C ASP A 114 0.16 -15.49 -4.73
N GLY A 115 0.91 -14.58 -4.14
CA GLY A 115 1.87 -13.78 -4.89
C GLY A 115 2.48 -12.64 -4.09
N ILE A 116 3.16 -11.76 -4.79
CA ILE A 116 3.83 -10.61 -4.19
C ILE A 116 3.40 -9.30 -4.84
N ILE A 117 3.55 -8.21 -4.08
CA ILE A 117 3.49 -6.84 -4.59
C ILE A 117 4.91 -6.28 -4.56
N CYS A 118 5.49 -5.98 -5.71
CA CYS A 118 6.85 -5.45 -5.77
C CYS A 118 7.03 -4.42 -6.89
N TRP A 119 8.13 -3.67 -6.81
CA TRP A 119 8.55 -2.71 -7.84
C TRP A 119 10.00 -2.94 -8.29
N ASN A 120 10.74 -3.76 -7.56
CA ASN A 120 12.17 -3.92 -7.76
C ASN A 120 12.47 -4.92 -8.88
N ILE A 121 13.19 -4.47 -9.90
CA ILE A 121 13.57 -5.28 -11.08
C ILE A 121 14.34 -6.52 -10.68
N SER A 122 15.22 -6.48 -9.67
CA SER A 122 16.00 -7.64 -9.26
C SER A 122 15.13 -8.78 -8.73
N ILE A 123 14.00 -8.44 -8.07
CA ILE A 123 13.00 -9.43 -7.64
C ILE A 123 12.30 -10.03 -8.85
N LEU A 124 11.86 -9.19 -9.78
CA LEU A 124 11.18 -9.65 -11.01
C LEU A 124 12.08 -10.60 -11.83
N GLU A 125 13.35 -10.24 -12.03
CA GLU A 125 14.33 -11.10 -12.71
C GLU A 125 14.56 -12.41 -11.95
N TYR A 126 14.70 -12.38 -10.64
CA TYR A 126 14.86 -13.58 -9.84
C TYR A 126 13.66 -14.54 -9.96
N LEU A 127 12.44 -14.02 -9.90
CA LEU A 127 11.22 -14.82 -10.08
C LEU A 127 11.15 -15.44 -11.49
N LYS A 128 11.52 -14.68 -12.49
CA LYS A 128 11.59 -15.12 -13.88
C LYS A 128 12.64 -16.24 -14.07
N GLU A 129 13.87 -16.05 -13.58
CA GLU A 129 14.94 -17.05 -13.63
C GLU A 129 14.56 -18.37 -12.94
N LYS A 130 13.86 -18.28 -11.82
CA LYS A 130 13.37 -19.43 -11.06
C LYS A 130 12.08 -20.02 -11.61
N ASN A 131 11.48 -19.38 -12.61
CA ASN A 131 10.21 -19.77 -13.22
C ASN A 131 9.06 -19.93 -12.19
N TYR A 132 9.05 -19.06 -11.18
CA TYR A 132 7.95 -19.00 -10.24
C TYR A 132 6.62 -18.70 -10.94
N LYS A 133 5.57 -19.41 -10.53
CA LYS A 133 4.21 -19.25 -11.09
C LYS A 133 3.33 -18.30 -10.29
N TRP A 134 3.91 -17.61 -9.36
CA TRP A 134 3.20 -16.66 -8.52
C TRP A 134 2.61 -15.52 -9.30
N LYS A 135 1.53 -14.97 -8.75
CA LYS A 135 0.98 -13.72 -9.22
C LYS A 135 1.89 -12.57 -8.79
N VAL A 136 2.33 -11.79 -9.75
CA VAL A 136 3.13 -10.60 -9.48
C VAL A 136 2.26 -9.38 -9.70
N ASN A 137 2.03 -8.62 -8.63
CA ASN A 137 1.37 -7.34 -8.68
C ASN A 137 2.43 -6.23 -8.69
N ILE A 138 2.45 -5.44 -9.75
CA ILE A 138 3.38 -4.32 -9.88
C ILE A 138 2.94 -3.20 -8.95
N SER A 139 3.84 -2.84 -8.02
CA SER A 139 3.56 -1.79 -7.05
C SER A 139 3.46 -0.41 -7.71
N THR A 140 2.61 0.43 -7.17
CA THR A 140 2.50 1.86 -7.52
C THR A 140 3.85 2.60 -7.42
N ILE A 141 4.77 2.12 -6.56
CA ILE A 141 6.12 2.68 -6.39
C ILE A 141 6.95 2.55 -7.67
N MET A 142 6.64 1.59 -8.54
CA MET A 142 7.32 1.45 -9.83
C MET A 142 7.02 2.59 -10.81
N ALA A 143 6.05 3.44 -10.49
CA ALA A 143 5.70 4.62 -11.28
C ALA A 143 5.37 4.29 -12.75
N VAL A 144 4.48 3.32 -12.94
CA VAL A 144 3.99 2.92 -14.26
C VAL A 144 2.91 3.90 -14.72
N TYR A 145 3.24 4.80 -15.65
CA TYR A 145 2.36 5.91 -16.07
C TYR A 145 1.77 5.75 -17.47
N ASN A 146 2.27 4.83 -18.29
CA ASN A 146 1.89 4.80 -19.69
C ASN A 146 1.88 3.39 -20.28
N SER A 147 1.29 3.27 -21.46
CA SER A 147 1.12 2.01 -22.17
C SER A 147 2.44 1.29 -22.47
N GLU A 148 3.52 2.02 -22.78
CA GLU A 148 4.81 1.41 -23.13
C GLU A 148 5.46 0.74 -21.92
N ALA A 149 5.37 1.36 -20.73
CA ALA A 149 5.85 0.75 -19.49
C ALA A 149 5.04 -0.52 -19.13
N ILE A 150 3.71 -0.49 -19.30
CA ILE A 150 2.85 -1.65 -19.08
C ILE A 150 3.21 -2.76 -20.04
N LYS A 151 3.32 -2.46 -21.33
CA LYS A 151 3.70 -3.40 -22.37
C LYS A 151 5.04 -4.07 -22.07
N PHE A 152 6.06 -3.29 -21.72
CA PHE A 152 7.37 -3.82 -21.33
C PHE A 152 7.26 -4.82 -20.16
N LEU A 153 6.49 -4.51 -19.14
CA LEU A 153 6.32 -5.37 -17.98
C LEU A 153 5.60 -6.69 -18.34
N LEU A 154 4.53 -6.61 -19.12
CA LEU A 154 3.76 -7.77 -19.56
C LEU A 154 4.56 -8.69 -20.52
N GLU A 155 5.40 -8.12 -21.37
CA GLU A 155 6.25 -8.89 -22.29
C GLU A 155 7.41 -9.60 -21.59
N ASN A 156 7.88 -9.07 -20.47
CA ASN A 156 9.08 -9.57 -19.80
C ASN A 156 8.80 -10.39 -18.54
N TYR A 157 7.67 -10.18 -17.87
CA TYR A 157 7.38 -10.78 -16.56
C TYR A 157 5.96 -11.35 -16.50
N ASN A 158 5.73 -12.27 -15.57
CA ASN A 158 4.41 -12.84 -15.31
C ASN A 158 3.57 -11.89 -14.43
N VAL A 159 3.18 -10.74 -15.00
CA VAL A 159 2.42 -9.73 -14.30
C VAL A 159 0.93 -10.11 -14.23
N ASN A 160 0.39 -10.15 -13.02
CA ASN A 160 -1.02 -10.38 -12.77
C ASN A 160 -1.83 -9.06 -12.72
N LYS A 161 -1.25 -8.04 -12.11
CA LYS A 161 -1.93 -6.76 -11.86
C LYS A 161 -0.94 -5.61 -11.87
N VAL A 162 -1.38 -4.43 -12.30
CA VAL A 162 -0.63 -3.17 -12.18
C VAL A 162 -1.38 -2.23 -11.25
N ILE A 163 -0.74 -1.85 -10.14
CA ILE A 163 -1.26 -0.86 -9.21
C ILE A 163 -0.87 0.52 -9.73
N LEU A 164 -1.84 1.24 -10.25
CA LEU A 164 -1.62 2.51 -10.95
C LEU A 164 -1.22 3.62 -9.98
N SER A 165 -0.38 4.51 -10.47
CA SER A 165 0.01 5.70 -9.73
C SER A 165 -1.16 6.69 -9.63
N ARG A 166 -1.20 7.44 -8.53
CA ARG A 166 -2.29 8.38 -8.21
C ARG A 166 -2.36 9.60 -9.13
N GLU A 167 -1.30 9.84 -9.88
CA GLU A 167 -1.18 10.98 -10.80
C GLU A 167 -1.87 10.73 -12.15
N ILE A 168 -2.24 9.48 -12.44
CA ILE A 168 -2.89 9.12 -13.70
C ILE A 168 -4.36 9.57 -13.66
N THR A 169 -4.77 10.30 -14.68
CA THR A 169 -6.15 10.81 -14.79
C THR A 169 -7.13 9.68 -15.14
N LEU A 170 -8.41 9.87 -14.81
CA LEU A 170 -9.47 8.90 -15.15
C LEU A 170 -9.52 8.58 -16.65
N LYS A 171 -9.29 9.57 -17.54
CA LYS A 171 -9.24 9.34 -18.99
C LYS A 171 -8.07 8.46 -19.42
N GLU A 172 -6.93 8.62 -18.78
CA GLU A 172 -5.77 7.76 -19.02
C GLU A 172 -6.00 6.35 -18.47
N ILE A 173 -6.60 6.21 -17.28
CA ILE A 173 -7.00 4.92 -16.73
C ILE A 173 -7.97 4.19 -17.67
N GLU A 174 -9.01 4.88 -18.16
CA GLU A 174 -9.96 4.33 -19.12
C GLU A 174 -9.27 3.82 -20.39
N LYS A 175 -8.30 4.60 -20.91
CA LYS A 175 -7.50 4.20 -22.06
C LYS A 175 -6.67 2.94 -21.75
N LEU A 176 -5.97 2.90 -20.60
CA LEU A 176 -5.15 1.75 -20.22
C LEU A 176 -6.00 0.47 -20.05
N VAL A 177 -7.14 0.57 -19.39
CA VAL A 177 -8.07 -0.57 -19.22
C VAL A 177 -8.58 -1.10 -20.55
N ARG A 178 -8.86 -0.22 -21.51
CA ARG A 178 -9.29 -0.61 -22.86
C ARG A 178 -8.16 -1.25 -23.67
N ASP A 179 -6.97 -0.66 -23.61
CA ASP A 179 -5.83 -1.10 -24.43
C ASP A 179 -5.20 -2.40 -23.89
N PHE A 180 -5.40 -2.72 -22.61
CA PHE A 180 -4.88 -3.91 -21.93
C PHE A 180 -6.01 -4.67 -21.20
N SER A 181 -7.04 -5.07 -21.95
CA SER A 181 -8.26 -5.70 -21.40
C SER A 181 -8.02 -6.97 -20.58
N ASP A 182 -6.93 -7.68 -20.84
CA ASP A 182 -6.54 -8.92 -20.15
C ASP A 182 -5.71 -8.68 -18.89
N THR A 183 -5.35 -7.43 -18.60
CA THR A 183 -4.56 -7.02 -17.42
C THR A 183 -5.48 -6.48 -16.34
N GLN A 184 -5.24 -6.90 -15.10
CA GLN A 184 -5.92 -6.30 -13.96
C GLN A 184 -5.26 -4.96 -13.59
N PHE A 185 -6.08 -3.97 -13.31
CA PHE A 185 -5.63 -2.68 -12.79
C PHE A 185 -6.20 -2.44 -11.40
N GLU A 186 -5.36 -1.89 -10.52
CA GLU A 186 -5.75 -1.46 -9.18
C GLU A 186 -5.57 0.05 -9.07
N VAL A 187 -6.53 0.72 -8.46
CA VAL A 187 -6.52 2.16 -8.20
C VAL A 187 -6.81 2.43 -6.73
N PHE A 188 -6.26 3.51 -6.19
CA PHE A 188 -6.58 3.95 -4.84
C PHE A 188 -7.92 4.69 -4.87
N TRP A 189 -8.91 4.16 -4.16
CA TRP A 189 -10.27 4.72 -4.12
C TRP A 189 -10.49 5.64 -2.93
N GLU A 190 -9.98 5.28 -1.75
CA GLU A 190 -10.17 6.03 -0.50
C GLU A 190 -8.87 6.10 0.32
N TRP A 191 -8.69 7.20 1.06
CA TRP A 191 -7.79 7.38 2.21
C TRP A 191 -6.27 7.37 1.96
N ASP A 192 -5.80 7.24 0.72
CA ASP A 192 -4.36 7.26 0.46
C ASP A 192 -3.96 8.41 -0.47
N PHE A 193 -4.24 9.63 -0.03
CA PHE A 193 -3.81 10.85 -0.73
C PHE A 193 -2.35 11.15 -0.45
N CYS A 194 -1.44 10.38 -1.06
CA CYS A 194 -0.05 10.78 -1.09
C CYS A 194 0.12 11.92 -2.09
N ARG A 195 0.65 13.07 -1.66
CA ARG A 195 0.91 14.23 -2.52
C ARG A 195 2.22 14.16 -3.25
N TYR A 196 3.09 13.30 -2.80
CA TYR A 196 4.35 13.09 -3.46
C TYR A 196 4.14 12.00 -4.50
N ASN A 197 4.71 12.23 -5.66
CA ASN A 197 4.96 11.15 -6.59
C ASN A 197 5.70 10.05 -5.82
N ASN A 198 5.20 8.83 -5.86
CA ASN A 198 5.78 7.69 -5.12
C ASN A 198 7.28 7.50 -5.36
N TRP A 199 7.80 7.98 -6.50
CA TRP A 199 9.22 8.01 -6.84
C TRP A 199 10.00 9.12 -6.14
N LEU A 200 9.36 10.24 -5.86
CA LEU A 200 9.97 11.46 -5.34
C LEU A 200 9.49 11.76 -3.92
N CYS A 201 9.21 10.75 -3.13
CA CYS A 201 8.90 10.96 -1.73
C CYS A 201 10.18 11.34 -0.98
N PHE A 202 10.40 12.63 -0.77
CA PHE A 202 11.47 13.15 0.10
C PHE A 202 11.10 13.13 1.58
N ALA A 203 9.82 12.92 1.89
CA ALA A 203 9.38 12.71 3.25
C ALA A 203 9.65 11.26 3.60
N GLU A 204 10.74 11.03 4.29
CA GLU A 204 11.01 9.74 4.86
C GLU A 204 9.87 9.34 5.80
N HIS A 205 9.24 8.21 5.54
CA HIS A 205 8.37 7.55 6.50
C HIS A 205 9.19 7.04 7.71
N LYS A 206 10.21 7.81 8.10
CA LYS A 206 11.08 7.44 9.22
C LYS A 206 10.39 7.70 10.53
N TYR A 207 10.71 6.84 11.47
CA TYR A 207 10.20 6.79 12.83
C TYR A 207 10.21 8.14 13.58
N TRP A 208 11.19 9.00 13.33
CA TRP A 208 11.32 10.32 13.94
C TRP A 208 10.73 11.48 13.11
N ALA A 209 10.49 11.23 11.83
CA ALA A 209 9.90 12.21 10.90
C ALA A 209 8.48 11.80 10.47
N LYS A 210 7.81 11.01 11.30
CA LYS A 210 6.46 10.53 11.07
C LYS A 210 5.56 11.73 10.74
N ASP A 211 4.97 11.69 9.55
CA ASP A 211 4.00 12.69 9.09
C ASP A 211 4.55 14.07 8.70
N ILE A 212 5.87 14.24 8.49
CA ILE A 212 6.39 15.50 7.92
C ILE A 212 5.66 15.87 6.62
N CYS A 213 5.35 14.90 5.79
CA CYS A 213 4.57 15.14 4.56
C CYS A 213 3.14 15.60 4.85
N THR A 214 2.49 15.08 5.88
CA THR A 214 1.16 15.53 6.28
C THR A 214 1.19 16.91 6.91
N ILE A 215 2.18 17.21 7.74
CA ILE A 215 2.36 18.53 8.36
C ILE A 215 2.64 19.60 7.30
N VAL A 216 3.64 19.40 6.46
CA VAL A 216 4.01 20.35 5.39
C VAL A 216 2.89 20.47 4.35
N VAL A 217 2.21 19.38 4.07
CA VAL A 217 1.09 19.33 3.13
C VAL A 217 -0.11 20.03 3.70
N ASN A 218 -0.51 19.77 4.92
CA ASN A 218 -1.62 20.47 5.56
C ASN A 218 -1.35 21.97 5.61
N ASP A 219 -0.14 22.37 6.01
CA ASP A 219 0.27 23.79 5.99
C ASP A 219 0.26 24.41 4.59
N LEU A 220 0.72 23.70 3.57
CA LEU A 220 0.75 24.20 2.19
C LEU A 220 -0.62 24.21 1.53
N ILE A 221 -1.49 23.24 1.79
CA ILE A 221 -2.87 23.23 1.29
C ILE A 221 -3.69 24.32 1.95
N ILE A 222 -3.61 24.39 3.23
CA ILE A 222 -4.28 25.37 4.05
C ILE A 222 -3.89 26.77 3.56
N LYS A 223 -2.59 27.02 3.33
CA LYS A 223 -2.10 28.31 2.83
C LYS A 223 -2.46 28.62 1.36
N LYS A 224 -2.65 27.62 0.51
CA LYS A 224 -2.92 27.85 -0.93
C LYS A 224 -4.38 27.77 -1.34
N LYS A 225 -5.20 26.96 -0.72
CA LYS A 225 -6.62 26.74 -1.11
C LYS A 225 -7.64 27.50 -0.28
N PHE A 226 -7.34 27.82 0.94
CA PHE A 226 -8.29 28.51 1.80
C PHE A 226 -8.09 30.02 1.74
N LYS A 227 -9.22 30.72 1.57
CA LYS A 227 -9.33 32.20 1.52
C LYS A 227 -8.69 32.86 2.76
N PRO A 228 -8.41 34.15 2.72
CA PRO A 228 -7.69 34.90 3.78
C PRO A 228 -8.14 34.64 5.24
N ASN A 229 -9.40 34.26 5.45
CA ASN A 229 -9.97 33.96 6.76
C ASN A 229 -9.37 32.75 7.46
N PHE A 230 -8.76 31.81 6.70
CA PHE A 230 -8.12 30.63 7.31
C PHE A 230 -6.76 30.98 7.92
N LYS A 231 -6.12 32.02 7.42
CA LYS A 231 -4.88 32.55 8.00
C LYS A 231 -5.12 33.12 9.40
N GLU A 232 -6.28 33.75 9.61
CA GLU A 232 -6.73 34.21 10.94
C GLU A 232 -7.07 33.06 11.88
N PHE A 233 -7.64 31.96 11.34
CA PHE A 233 -7.98 30.78 12.12
C PHE A 233 -6.73 30.06 12.70
N ILE A 234 -5.69 29.88 11.89
CA ILE A 234 -4.43 29.22 12.34
C ILE A 234 -3.65 30.13 13.32
N LEU A 235 -3.67 31.43 13.07
CA LEU A 235 -2.97 32.41 13.90
C LEU A 235 -3.72 32.74 15.21
N ASN A 236 -5.01 32.36 15.29
CA ASN A 236 -5.81 32.60 16.49
C ASN A 236 -5.55 31.47 17.51
N ASN A 237 -4.55 31.68 18.34
CA ASN A 237 -4.04 30.73 19.35
C ASN A 237 -5.04 30.37 20.46
N ASN A 238 -6.30 30.82 20.39
CA ASN A 238 -7.32 30.64 21.44
C ASN A 238 -8.20 29.40 21.22
N LEU A 239 -8.03 28.64 20.15
CA LEU A 239 -8.75 27.38 19.94
C LEU A 239 -7.95 26.20 20.45
N SER A 240 -8.60 25.27 21.14
CA SER A 240 -8.01 23.98 21.51
C SER A 240 -7.65 23.18 20.27
N ASN A 241 -6.74 22.21 20.39
CA ASN A 241 -6.39 21.33 19.28
C ASN A 241 -7.59 20.48 18.82
N GLU A 242 -8.50 20.16 19.74
CA GLU A 242 -9.74 19.41 19.47
C GLU A 242 -10.71 20.26 18.64
N ASP A 243 -10.96 21.52 19.01
CA ASP A 243 -11.80 22.46 18.25
C ASP A 243 -11.25 22.71 16.85
N LYS A 244 -9.92 22.71 16.68
CA LYS A 244 -9.27 22.85 15.37
C LYS A 244 -9.52 21.64 14.49
N VAL A 245 -9.47 20.43 15.06
CA VAL A 245 -9.72 19.16 14.35
C VAL A 245 -11.19 19.04 13.98
N GLU A 246 -12.11 19.39 14.87
CA GLU A 246 -13.55 19.33 14.62
C GLU A 246 -13.97 20.28 13.46
N LYS A 247 -13.52 21.54 13.49
CA LYS A 247 -13.76 22.47 12.39
C LYS A 247 -13.12 22.08 11.06
N MET A 248 -11.94 21.47 11.11
CA MET A 248 -11.31 20.93 9.90
C MET A 248 -12.12 19.77 9.31
N ASN A 249 -12.68 18.92 10.15
CA ASN A 249 -13.51 17.81 9.71
C ASN A 249 -14.81 18.31 9.04
N ASP A 250 -15.49 19.29 9.61
CA ASP A 250 -16.73 19.85 9.03
C ASP A 250 -16.49 20.48 7.65
N GLU A 251 -15.40 21.23 7.46
CA GLU A 251 -15.07 21.79 6.16
C GLU A 251 -14.59 20.73 5.14
N TYR A 252 -14.01 19.64 5.62
CA TYR A 252 -13.58 18.52 4.80
C TYR A 252 -14.78 17.72 4.27
N PHE A 253 -15.79 17.50 5.10
CA PHE A 253 -17.04 16.84 4.70
C PHE A 253 -17.81 17.65 3.65
N THR A 254 -17.87 18.97 3.81
CA THR A 254 -18.51 19.86 2.82
C THR A 254 -17.84 19.79 1.43
N LEU A 255 -16.50 19.71 1.38
CA LEU A 255 -15.76 19.55 0.13
C LEU A 255 -15.96 18.15 -0.48
N PHE A 256 -16.15 17.14 0.35
CA PHE A 256 -16.39 15.76 -0.08
C PHE A 256 -17.76 15.62 -0.71
N ASP A 257 -18.78 16.24 -0.13
CA ASP A 257 -20.15 16.29 -0.68
C ASP A 257 -20.21 17.04 -2.02
N GLU A 258 -19.42 18.12 -2.19
CA GLU A 258 -19.32 18.82 -3.48
C GLU A 258 -18.65 17.95 -4.56
N ILE A 259 -17.61 17.18 -4.21
CA ILE A 259 -16.92 16.25 -5.15
C ILE A 259 -17.82 15.06 -5.48
N SER A 260 -18.56 14.52 -4.50
CA SER A 260 -19.51 13.42 -4.71
C SER A 260 -20.62 13.81 -5.68
N ASN A 261 -21.18 15.01 -5.52
CA ASN A 261 -22.21 15.54 -6.41
C ASN A 261 -21.70 15.72 -7.85
N ILE A 262 -20.44 16.11 -8.04
CA ILE A 262 -19.82 16.22 -9.38
C ILE A 262 -19.62 14.85 -10.02
N LEU A 263 -19.32 13.82 -9.22
CA LEU A 263 -19.13 12.45 -9.71
C LEU A 263 -20.44 11.75 -10.06
N ASP A 264 -21.54 12.12 -9.41
CA ASP A 264 -22.88 11.61 -9.72
C ASP A 264 -23.50 12.23 -10.98
N GLU A 265 -22.92 13.35 -11.49
CA GLU A 265 -23.32 14.00 -12.74
C GLU A 265 -22.53 13.53 -13.98
N ILE A 266 -21.49 12.66 -13.82
CA ILE A 266 -20.67 12.08 -14.89
C ILE A 266 -21.01 10.59 -15.09
#